data_9df5fab7062124dcd485ef566e17ca57
#
_entry.id   9df5fab7062124dcd485ef566e17ca57
#
_cell.length_a   1.000
_cell.length_b   1.000
_cell.length_c   1.000
_cell.angle_alpha   90.00
_cell.angle_beta   90.00
_cell.angle_gamma   90.00
#
_symmetry.space_group_name_H-M   'P 1'
#
loop_
_entity.id
_entity.type
_entity.pdbx_description
1 polymer ?
#
loop_
_entity_poly.entity_id
_entity_poly.type
_entity_poly.pdbx_seq_one_letter_code
_entity_poly.pdbx_strand_id
1 'polypeptide(L)'
;MSLSAVPAPRPRRGEVVPSLETLLTIETGSSDNVSPTVFRKKAYERFLAGDHSFGRYSRLKLDWTGLTPKASRFEPLDVRPWDADAGSPVELPSLAETGSGEAFQMAQSRFHLISPWDQVVAAGWRDGLSLRWPAGQSAKPMGIQVTSPGGLILEPILMDVEPGAEASVFIRWDGSDNPGLHLTSLQGRVAQGARLKLVLLHQGLGSHHRISSSLELGRDASVEVFCAWLGGKWTVARFGAELSQPGASWRETHLISTAGREHLDLDSQVRMAAKHTHSDIQVKTVADGDSRAIFTGNLLMESEAVQSEAYLSDHVLLLSKGTRADSIPGLEIKAADVKASHAASVGQVDEEQMFYLESRGLATAEARRLIVVVFLESLLERAPLPLVQEILHPLLESKVS
;
A
#
# COMPACT_ATOMS: atom_id res chain seq x y z
N MET A 1 -36.24 18.42 -5.16
CA MET A 1 -35.49 19.33 -4.26
C MET A 1 -34.08 19.44 -4.84
N SER A 2 -33.75 20.62 -5.33
CA SER A 2 -32.46 20.94 -5.95
C SER A 2 -31.38 20.92 -4.90
N LEU A 3 -30.38 20.03 -5.04
CA LEU A 3 -29.15 20.09 -4.26
C LEU A 3 -28.39 21.34 -4.72
N SER A 4 -28.42 22.38 -3.92
CA SER A 4 -27.60 23.58 -4.11
C SER A 4 -26.13 23.15 -4.07
N ALA A 5 -25.44 23.41 -5.17
CA ALA A 5 -24.01 23.15 -5.29
C ALA A 5 -23.27 23.93 -4.21
N VAL A 6 -22.68 23.21 -3.26
CA VAL A 6 -21.67 23.78 -2.34
C VAL A 6 -20.52 24.23 -3.23
N PRO A 7 -20.10 25.51 -3.21
CA PRO A 7 -18.96 25.94 -4.00
C PRO A 7 -17.72 25.18 -3.56
N ALA A 8 -17.01 24.59 -4.53
CA ALA A 8 -15.78 23.89 -4.30
C ALA A 8 -14.80 24.79 -3.52
N PRO A 9 -14.15 24.27 -2.44
CA PRO A 9 -13.15 25.04 -1.72
C PRO A 9 -12.03 25.41 -2.70
N ARG A 10 -11.69 26.69 -2.75
CA ARG A 10 -10.59 27.18 -3.59
C ARG A 10 -9.28 26.57 -3.09
N PRO A 11 -8.40 26.09 -4.00
CA PRO A 11 -7.07 25.62 -3.60
C PRO A 11 -6.36 26.68 -2.75
N ARG A 12 -5.73 26.26 -1.66
CA ARG A 12 -5.00 27.17 -0.80
C ARG A 12 -3.89 27.86 -1.60
N ARG A 13 -3.68 29.16 -1.40
CA ARG A 13 -2.66 29.94 -2.12
C ARG A 13 -1.32 29.20 -2.11
N GLY A 14 -0.86 28.76 -3.29
CA GLY A 14 0.41 28.08 -3.52
C GLY A 14 0.33 26.56 -3.86
N GLU A 15 -0.85 25.95 -3.91
CA GLU A 15 -1.02 24.61 -4.46
C GLU A 15 -1.32 24.70 -5.96
N VAL A 16 -0.37 24.28 -6.78
CA VAL A 16 -0.57 24.12 -8.22
C VAL A 16 -1.02 22.68 -8.45
N VAL A 17 -2.26 22.50 -8.90
CA VAL A 17 -2.85 21.20 -9.24
C VAL A 17 -2.80 21.05 -10.75
N PRO A 18 -2.52 19.88 -11.34
CA PRO A 18 -2.55 19.69 -12.78
C PRO A 18 -3.94 20.02 -13.33
N SER A 19 -4.00 20.69 -14.48
CA SER A 19 -5.28 21.00 -15.11
C SER A 19 -5.94 19.71 -15.61
N LEU A 20 -7.27 19.72 -15.71
CA LEU A 20 -8.03 18.60 -16.28
C LEU A 20 -7.53 18.29 -17.70
N GLU A 21 -7.18 19.29 -18.49
CA GLU A 21 -6.63 19.14 -19.84
C GLU A 21 -5.30 18.37 -19.81
N THR A 22 -4.42 18.68 -18.85
CA THR A 22 -3.15 17.95 -18.66
C THR A 22 -3.38 16.48 -18.31
N LEU A 23 -4.43 16.16 -17.56
CA LEU A 23 -4.77 14.79 -17.17
C LEU A 23 -5.52 14.05 -18.28
N LEU A 24 -6.34 14.75 -19.08
CA LEU A 24 -7.20 14.16 -20.12
C LEU A 24 -6.54 14.04 -21.52
N THR A 25 -5.29 14.41 -21.71
CA THR A 25 -4.60 14.33 -23.03
C THR A 25 -4.44 12.88 -23.54
N ILE A 26 -5.51 12.10 -23.50
CA ILE A 26 -5.60 10.77 -24.12
C ILE A 26 -6.70 10.85 -25.17
N GLU A 27 -6.34 10.65 -26.43
CA GLU A 27 -7.31 10.49 -27.52
C GLU A 27 -8.21 9.28 -27.22
N THR A 28 -9.48 9.55 -26.98
CA THR A 28 -10.49 8.52 -26.75
C THR A 28 -11.26 8.28 -28.03
N GLY A 29 -10.89 7.24 -28.74
CA GLY A 29 -11.69 6.77 -29.88
C GLY A 29 -12.73 5.74 -29.45
N SER A 30 -13.83 6.11 -28.83
CA SER A 30 -15.05 5.28 -28.83
C SER A 30 -16.32 6.02 -28.41
N SER A 31 -17.43 5.63 -29.03
CA SER A 31 -18.73 6.29 -29.08
C SER A 31 -19.77 5.70 -28.10
N ASP A 32 -19.46 5.16 -26.94
CA ASP A 32 -20.43 4.48 -26.08
C ASP A 32 -20.84 5.23 -24.81
N ASN A 33 -22.09 5.02 -24.41
CA ASN A 33 -22.99 5.79 -23.56
C ASN A 33 -22.57 6.22 -22.15
N VAL A 34 -21.39 5.87 -21.66
CA VAL A 34 -20.72 6.56 -20.53
C VAL A 34 -19.29 6.81 -20.94
N SER A 35 -19.08 7.91 -21.62
CA SER A 35 -17.77 8.31 -22.09
C SER A 35 -16.73 8.28 -20.95
N PRO A 36 -15.56 7.66 -21.16
CA PRO A 36 -14.42 7.77 -20.25
C PRO A 36 -14.14 9.18 -19.76
N THR A 37 -14.38 10.16 -20.62
CA THR A 37 -14.26 11.59 -20.32
C THR A 37 -15.19 12.05 -19.20
N VAL A 38 -16.44 11.56 -19.13
CA VAL A 38 -17.40 11.95 -18.08
C VAL A 38 -16.98 11.39 -16.72
N PHE A 39 -16.52 10.16 -16.68
CA PHE A 39 -16.01 9.55 -15.45
C PHE A 39 -14.75 10.29 -14.94
N ARG A 40 -13.78 10.51 -15.83
CA ARG A 40 -12.55 11.22 -15.52
C ARG A 40 -12.81 12.64 -15.02
N LYS A 41 -13.73 13.34 -15.67
CA LYS A 41 -14.16 14.68 -15.26
C LYS A 41 -14.77 14.66 -13.85
N LYS A 42 -15.68 13.74 -13.56
CA LYS A 42 -16.29 13.60 -12.22
C LYS A 42 -15.23 13.24 -11.16
N ALA A 43 -14.29 12.37 -11.47
CA ALA A 43 -13.19 12.04 -10.57
C ALA A 43 -12.32 13.28 -10.28
N TYR A 44 -11.99 14.06 -11.29
CA TYR A 44 -11.24 15.30 -11.12
C TYR A 44 -12.00 16.36 -10.30
N GLU A 45 -13.29 16.53 -10.54
CA GLU A 45 -14.14 17.46 -9.77
C GLU A 45 -14.19 17.07 -8.28
N ARG A 46 -14.26 15.77 -7.97
CA ARG A 46 -14.18 15.26 -6.60
C ARG A 46 -12.81 15.46 -5.98
N PHE A 47 -11.73 15.27 -6.76
CA PHE A 47 -10.37 15.57 -6.32
C PHE A 47 -10.25 17.03 -5.89
N LEU A 48 -10.72 17.97 -6.71
CA LEU A 48 -10.68 19.40 -6.40
C LEU A 48 -11.48 19.78 -5.14
N ALA A 49 -12.54 19.04 -4.83
CA ALA A 49 -13.37 19.26 -3.64
C ALA A 49 -12.80 18.64 -2.36
N GLY A 50 -11.77 17.80 -2.44
CA GLY A 50 -11.22 17.05 -1.33
C GLY A 50 -10.10 17.76 -0.56
N ASP A 51 -9.63 17.11 0.51
CA ASP A 51 -8.42 17.50 1.23
C ASP A 51 -7.18 16.93 0.53
N HIS A 52 -6.32 17.81 0.06
CA HIS A 52 -5.12 17.46 -0.70
C HIS A 52 -3.87 17.26 0.18
N SER A 53 -4.02 17.06 1.49
CA SER A 53 -2.87 16.69 2.33
C SER A 53 -2.24 15.40 1.80
N PHE A 54 -0.92 15.41 1.57
CA PHE A 54 -0.23 14.24 0.99
C PHE A 54 -0.21 13.06 1.97
N GLY A 55 -0.07 13.34 3.25
CA GLY A 55 -0.19 12.37 4.34
C GLY A 55 -0.92 13.00 5.52
N ARG A 56 -1.45 12.18 6.44
CA ARG A 56 -2.23 12.66 7.59
C ARG A 56 -1.45 13.64 8.45
N TYR A 57 -0.15 13.39 8.62
CA TYR A 57 0.78 14.20 9.40
C TYR A 57 1.88 14.84 8.56
N SER A 58 1.88 14.59 7.27
CA SER A 58 2.86 15.14 6.32
C SER A 58 2.43 16.51 5.85
N ARG A 59 3.30 17.52 6.05
CA ARG A 59 3.09 18.88 5.56
C ARG A 59 3.79 19.13 4.23
N LEU A 60 3.93 18.11 3.42
CA LEU A 60 4.56 18.22 2.11
C LEU A 60 3.69 19.09 1.20
N LYS A 61 4.26 20.16 0.67
CA LYS A 61 3.68 20.92 -0.42
C LYS A 61 4.18 20.32 -1.71
N LEU A 62 3.28 19.71 -2.48
CA LEU A 62 3.60 19.18 -3.79
C LEU A 62 3.57 20.31 -4.82
N ASP A 63 4.64 20.40 -5.59
CA ASP A 63 4.67 21.24 -6.78
C ASP A 63 4.45 20.36 -8.01
N TRP A 64 3.32 20.53 -8.64
CA TRP A 64 2.93 19.80 -9.85
C TRP A 64 3.39 20.51 -11.12
N THR A 65 4.03 21.68 -10.99
CA THR A 65 4.45 22.51 -12.12
C THR A 65 5.47 21.74 -12.96
N GLY A 66 5.21 21.59 -14.24
CA GLY A 66 6.12 20.91 -15.18
C GLY A 66 6.08 19.39 -15.12
N LEU A 67 5.27 18.77 -14.25
CA LEU A 67 5.10 17.32 -14.26
C LEU A 67 4.16 16.91 -15.40
N THR A 68 4.66 16.09 -16.30
CA THR A 68 3.89 15.50 -17.39
C THR A 68 3.45 14.09 -17.02
N PRO A 69 2.18 13.71 -17.20
CA PRO A 69 1.73 12.34 -16.97
C PRO A 69 2.49 11.35 -17.86
N LYS A 70 3.00 10.29 -17.25
CA LYS A 70 3.67 9.17 -17.90
C LYS A 70 3.05 7.85 -17.44
N ALA A 71 3.27 6.77 -18.17
CA ALA A 71 2.91 5.42 -17.75
C ALA A 71 4.08 4.77 -16.99
N SER A 72 3.77 3.98 -15.99
CA SER A 72 4.70 3.00 -15.42
C SER A 72 5.01 1.92 -16.44
N ARG A 73 6.17 1.27 -16.29
CA ARG A 73 6.47 0.04 -17.00
C ARG A 73 6.22 -1.13 -16.04
N PHE A 74 5.40 -2.08 -16.47
CA PHE A 74 5.13 -3.30 -15.76
C PHE A 74 5.87 -4.45 -16.45
N GLU A 75 6.67 -5.17 -15.72
CA GLU A 75 7.42 -6.32 -16.23
C GLU A 75 7.15 -7.54 -15.34
N PRO A 76 7.03 -8.73 -15.92
CA PRO A 76 6.98 -9.95 -15.13
C PRO A 76 8.25 -10.08 -14.28
N LEU A 77 8.09 -10.31 -12.98
CA LEU A 77 9.18 -10.61 -12.07
C LEU A 77 9.26 -12.12 -11.89
N ASP A 78 10.46 -12.67 -12.05
CA ASP A 78 10.70 -14.08 -11.78
C ASP A 78 10.55 -14.34 -10.26
N VAL A 79 9.55 -15.12 -9.91
CA VAL A 79 9.27 -15.51 -8.53
C VAL A 79 9.70 -16.96 -8.23
N ARG A 80 10.49 -17.57 -9.11
CA ARG A 80 11.17 -18.84 -8.80
C ARG A 80 12.29 -18.60 -7.76
N PRO A 81 12.46 -19.35 -6.72
CA PRO A 81 12.33 -20.81 -6.61
C PRO A 81 10.99 -21.32 -6.05
N TRP A 82 9.99 -20.50 -5.94
CA TRP A 82 8.77 -20.82 -5.25
C TRP A 82 7.89 -21.88 -5.94
N ASP A 83 7.95 -21.95 -7.26
CA ASP A 83 7.32 -23.02 -8.03
C ASP A 83 8.25 -23.43 -9.18
N ALA A 84 8.99 -24.53 -8.99
CA ALA A 84 9.92 -25.05 -10.00
C ALA A 84 9.23 -25.44 -11.33
N ASP A 85 7.89 -25.63 -11.29
CA ASP A 85 7.05 -25.93 -12.45
C ASP A 85 6.37 -24.67 -13.03
N ALA A 86 6.73 -23.47 -12.58
CA ALA A 86 6.19 -22.22 -13.14
C ALA A 86 6.51 -22.16 -14.64
N GLY A 87 5.50 -22.37 -15.46
CA GLY A 87 5.57 -22.22 -16.91
C GLY A 87 5.91 -20.78 -17.33
N SER A 88 5.87 -20.52 -18.64
CA SER A 88 6.16 -19.23 -19.27
C SER A 88 5.66 -18.01 -18.49
N PRO A 89 6.36 -16.85 -18.59
CA PRO A 89 5.98 -15.63 -17.90
C PRO A 89 4.49 -15.32 -18.11
N VAL A 90 3.80 -15.01 -17.01
CA VAL A 90 2.39 -14.63 -17.05
C VAL A 90 2.29 -13.31 -17.80
N GLU A 91 1.45 -13.26 -18.83
CA GLU A 91 1.12 -11.98 -19.48
C GLU A 91 0.45 -11.06 -18.44
N LEU A 92 0.97 -9.86 -18.27
CA LEU A 92 0.39 -8.85 -17.38
C LEU A 92 -0.70 -8.11 -18.14
N PRO A 93 -1.98 -8.27 -17.74
CA PRO A 93 -3.09 -7.59 -18.42
C PRO A 93 -3.04 -6.09 -18.14
N SER A 94 -2.56 -5.34 -19.14
CA SER A 94 -2.58 -3.88 -19.14
C SER A 94 -4.03 -3.35 -19.24
N LEU A 95 -4.35 -2.34 -18.44
CA LEU A 95 -5.64 -1.66 -18.53
C LEU A 95 -5.81 -0.91 -19.86
N ALA A 96 -4.71 -0.52 -20.50
CA ALA A 96 -4.74 0.14 -21.81
C ALA A 96 -5.03 -0.85 -22.95
N GLU A 97 -4.58 -2.12 -22.81
CA GLU A 97 -4.70 -3.15 -23.86
C GLU A 97 -6.01 -3.93 -23.81
N THR A 98 -6.64 -4.07 -22.63
CA THR A 98 -7.89 -4.84 -22.44
C THR A 98 -9.13 -4.24 -23.13
N GLY A 99 -8.94 -3.32 -24.08
CA GLY A 99 -10.02 -2.65 -24.79
C GLY A 99 -10.75 -1.63 -23.89
N SER A 100 -10.92 -0.44 -24.38
CA SER A 100 -11.39 0.72 -23.60
C SER A 100 -12.73 0.52 -22.86
N GLY A 101 -13.55 -0.46 -23.25
CA GLY A 101 -14.86 -0.75 -22.66
C GLY A 101 -14.78 -1.53 -21.35
N GLU A 102 -14.16 -2.72 -21.33
CA GLU A 102 -14.17 -3.61 -20.15
C GLU A 102 -13.27 -3.10 -19.02
N ALA A 103 -12.06 -2.67 -19.34
CA ALA A 103 -11.14 -2.09 -18.36
C ALA A 103 -11.73 -0.85 -17.69
N PHE A 104 -12.40 -0.02 -18.48
CA PHE A 104 -13.07 1.18 -17.98
C PHE A 104 -14.29 0.86 -17.12
N GLN A 105 -15.11 -0.13 -17.49
CA GLN A 105 -16.24 -0.60 -16.68
C GLN A 105 -15.74 -1.20 -15.36
N MET A 106 -14.66 -1.98 -15.40
CA MET A 106 -14.01 -2.51 -14.21
C MET A 106 -13.48 -1.37 -13.32
N ALA A 107 -12.81 -0.39 -13.90
CA ALA A 107 -12.37 0.80 -13.17
C ALA A 107 -13.55 1.54 -12.53
N GLN A 108 -14.64 1.79 -13.26
CA GLN A 108 -15.84 2.45 -12.72
C GLN A 108 -16.48 1.69 -11.57
N SER A 109 -16.57 0.36 -11.67
CA SER A 109 -17.23 -0.48 -10.66
C SER A 109 -16.35 -0.74 -9.43
N ARG A 110 -15.02 -0.62 -9.55
CA ARG A 110 -14.05 -0.99 -8.52
C ARG A 110 -13.36 0.19 -7.85
N PHE A 111 -13.27 1.35 -8.52
CA PHE A 111 -12.72 2.54 -7.87
C PHE A 111 -13.64 3.01 -6.75
N HIS A 112 -13.44 2.48 -5.56
CA HIS A 112 -13.92 3.10 -4.34
C HIS A 112 -13.06 4.32 -4.07
N LEU A 113 -13.53 5.47 -4.52
CA LEU A 113 -12.83 6.75 -4.45
C LEU A 113 -12.76 7.23 -3.00
N ILE A 114 -11.94 6.55 -2.19
CA ILE A 114 -11.86 6.72 -0.74
C ILE A 114 -11.09 7.98 -0.39
N SER A 115 -10.11 8.34 -1.21
CA SER A 115 -9.33 9.55 -1.02
C SER A 115 -9.32 10.44 -2.26
N PRO A 116 -9.08 11.76 -2.12
CA PRO A 116 -8.90 12.64 -3.28
C PRO A 116 -7.77 12.17 -4.21
N TRP A 117 -6.78 11.48 -3.68
CA TRP A 117 -5.64 10.98 -4.45
C TRP A 117 -6.02 9.80 -5.35
N ASP A 118 -6.92 8.92 -4.92
CA ASP A 118 -7.48 7.86 -5.78
C ASP A 118 -8.27 8.48 -6.93
N GLN A 119 -8.89 9.62 -6.68
CA GLN A 119 -9.65 10.34 -7.69
C GLN A 119 -8.76 10.96 -8.77
N VAL A 120 -7.57 11.47 -8.42
CA VAL A 120 -6.66 11.96 -9.46
C VAL A 120 -6.05 10.81 -10.26
N VAL A 121 -5.77 9.66 -9.64
CA VAL A 121 -5.38 8.45 -10.37
C VAL A 121 -6.50 8.07 -11.35
N ALA A 122 -7.74 7.96 -10.88
CA ALA A 122 -8.90 7.64 -11.72
C ALA A 122 -9.15 8.66 -12.86
N ALA A 123 -8.81 9.93 -12.65
CA ALA A 123 -8.96 10.97 -13.66
C ALA A 123 -7.89 10.90 -14.75
N GLY A 124 -6.66 10.55 -14.41
CA GLY A 124 -5.51 10.80 -15.29
C GLY A 124 -4.62 9.61 -15.62
N TRP A 125 -4.96 8.38 -15.20
CA TRP A 125 -4.14 7.21 -15.52
C TRP A 125 -3.98 7.00 -17.03
N ARG A 126 -2.79 6.56 -17.44
CA ARG A 126 -2.47 6.22 -18.83
C ARG A 126 -2.44 4.73 -19.05
N ASP A 127 -1.92 4.02 -18.09
CA ASP A 127 -1.90 2.57 -18.02
C ASP A 127 -1.97 2.11 -16.57
N GLY A 128 -2.24 0.83 -16.36
CA GLY A 128 -2.36 0.19 -15.06
C GLY A 128 -2.55 -1.31 -15.22
N LEU A 129 -2.83 -1.99 -14.12
CA LEU A 129 -3.03 -3.43 -14.09
C LEU A 129 -4.47 -3.79 -13.75
N SER A 130 -5.02 -4.79 -14.45
CA SER A 130 -6.29 -5.42 -14.15
C SER A 130 -6.08 -6.90 -13.91
N LEU A 131 -6.06 -7.31 -12.66
CA LEU A 131 -5.76 -8.67 -12.22
C LEU A 131 -7.05 -9.38 -11.82
N ARG A 132 -7.38 -10.48 -12.48
CA ARG A 132 -8.59 -11.25 -12.22
C ARG A 132 -8.26 -12.74 -12.03
N TRP A 133 -8.80 -13.31 -10.98
CA TRP A 133 -8.71 -14.74 -10.68
C TRP A 133 -10.11 -15.35 -10.70
N PRO A 134 -10.41 -16.17 -11.73
CA PRO A 134 -11.73 -16.78 -11.89
C PRO A 134 -12.12 -17.71 -10.75
N ALA A 135 -13.42 -17.86 -10.54
CA ALA A 135 -13.99 -18.62 -9.45
C ALA A 135 -13.44 -20.05 -9.33
N GLY A 136 -13.09 -20.45 -8.11
CA GLY A 136 -12.60 -21.79 -7.77
C GLY A 136 -11.22 -22.13 -8.31
N GLN A 137 -10.52 -21.19 -8.94
CA GLN A 137 -9.17 -21.44 -9.47
C GLN A 137 -8.10 -21.11 -8.44
N SER A 138 -7.11 -21.98 -8.31
CA SER A 138 -5.86 -21.68 -7.61
C SER A 138 -4.82 -21.30 -8.66
N ALA A 139 -4.44 -20.04 -8.69
CA ALA A 139 -3.48 -19.55 -9.65
C ALA A 139 -2.04 -19.68 -9.14
N LYS A 140 -1.12 -19.88 -10.08
CA LYS A 140 0.31 -19.76 -9.77
C LYS A 140 0.61 -18.35 -9.26
N PRO A 141 1.59 -18.22 -8.36
CA PRO A 141 2.04 -16.92 -7.90
C PRO A 141 2.53 -16.02 -9.04
N MET A 142 2.15 -14.77 -8.98
CA MET A 142 2.48 -13.75 -9.97
C MET A 142 3.46 -12.74 -9.38
N GLY A 143 4.59 -12.52 -10.04
CA GLY A 143 5.54 -11.46 -9.72
C GLY A 143 5.44 -10.31 -10.72
N ILE A 144 5.44 -9.09 -10.23
CA ILE A 144 5.32 -7.87 -11.02
C ILE A 144 6.40 -6.90 -10.56
N GLN A 145 7.25 -6.49 -11.48
CA GLN A 145 8.19 -5.39 -11.28
C GLN A 145 7.62 -4.13 -11.89
N VAL A 146 7.59 -3.05 -11.12
CA VAL A 146 7.13 -1.74 -11.55
C VAL A 146 8.32 -0.79 -11.59
N THR A 147 8.58 -0.23 -12.76
CA THR A 147 9.65 0.76 -12.96
C THR A 147 9.03 2.12 -13.27
N SER A 148 9.38 3.13 -12.47
CA SER A 148 8.92 4.50 -12.67
C SER A 148 9.91 5.28 -13.55
N PRO A 149 9.47 5.87 -14.67
CA PRO A 149 10.31 6.73 -15.49
C PRO A 149 10.50 8.15 -14.92
N GLY A 150 9.97 8.43 -13.70
CA GLY A 150 9.91 9.77 -13.15
C GLY A 150 8.78 10.62 -13.76
N GLY A 151 8.62 11.87 -13.29
CA GLY A 151 7.50 12.74 -13.68
C GLY A 151 6.23 12.45 -12.88
N LEU A 152 5.05 12.61 -13.48
CA LEU A 152 3.78 12.29 -12.85
C LEU A 152 3.31 10.90 -13.30
N ILE A 153 3.26 9.96 -12.36
CA ILE A 153 2.75 8.61 -12.59
C ILE A 153 1.41 8.47 -11.86
N LEU A 154 0.38 8.03 -12.57
CA LEU A 154 -0.94 7.76 -12.04
C LEU A 154 -1.26 6.29 -12.36
N GLU A 155 -1.09 5.43 -11.36
CA GLU A 155 -1.03 3.98 -11.51
C GLU A 155 -2.19 3.29 -10.80
N PRO A 156 -3.25 2.88 -11.51
CA PRO A 156 -4.28 2.00 -10.98
C PRO A 156 -3.84 0.54 -11.04
N ILE A 157 -4.08 -0.19 -9.94
CA ILE A 157 -3.97 -1.65 -9.87
C ILE A 157 -5.31 -2.17 -9.36
N LEU A 158 -6.03 -2.89 -10.22
CA LEU A 158 -7.35 -3.43 -9.91
C LEU A 158 -7.26 -4.92 -9.72
N MET A 159 -7.85 -5.43 -8.62
CA MET A 159 -7.85 -6.86 -8.28
C MET A 159 -9.27 -7.37 -8.12
N ASP A 160 -9.57 -8.51 -8.74
CA ASP A 160 -10.83 -9.23 -8.57
C ASP A 160 -10.54 -10.71 -8.31
N VAL A 161 -10.65 -11.11 -7.05
CA VAL A 161 -10.49 -12.52 -6.65
C VAL A 161 -11.89 -13.09 -6.47
N GLU A 162 -12.32 -13.89 -7.46
CA GLU A 162 -13.67 -14.42 -7.52
C GLU A 162 -13.94 -15.54 -6.48
N PRO A 163 -15.19 -15.94 -6.26
CA PRO A 163 -15.53 -16.88 -5.18
C PRO A 163 -14.70 -18.15 -5.19
N GLY A 164 -14.09 -18.49 -4.03
CA GLY A 164 -13.28 -19.68 -3.85
C GLY A 164 -11.95 -19.68 -4.61
N ALA A 165 -11.55 -18.58 -5.25
CA ALA A 165 -10.25 -18.50 -5.93
C ALA A 165 -9.12 -18.25 -4.93
N GLU A 166 -7.92 -18.72 -5.29
CA GLU A 166 -6.68 -18.46 -4.55
C GLU A 166 -5.70 -17.68 -5.41
N ALA A 167 -5.31 -16.52 -4.92
CA ALA A 167 -4.39 -15.61 -5.60
C ALA A 167 -3.16 -15.33 -4.75
N SER A 168 -2.00 -15.22 -5.41
CA SER A 168 -0.75 -14.86 -4.77
C SER A 168 -0.01 -13.88 -5.68
N VAL A 169 0.27 -12.67 -5.17
CA VAL A 169 0.85 -11.59 -5.95
C VAL A 169 2.01 -10.96 -5.19
N PHE A 170 3.12 -10.78 -5.90
CA PHE A 170 4.28 -10.04 -5.44
C PHE A 170 4.49 -8.82 -6.34
N ILE A 171 4.39 -7.61 -5.80
CA ILE A 171 4.61 -6.37 -6.55
C ILE A 171 5.83 -5.67 -5.96
N ARG A 172 6.79 -5.36 -6.82
CA ARG A 172 8.00 -4.66 -6.46
C ARG A 172 8.10 -3.33 -7.21
N TRP A 173 8.20 -2.24 -6.46
CA TRP A 173 8.56 -0.93 -7.00
C TRP A 173 10.05 -0.70 -6.79
N ASP A 174 10.79 -0.64 -7.90
CA ASP A 174 12.21 -0.31 -7.86
C ASP A 174 12.42 1.19 -7.97
N GLY A 175 13.36 1.66 -7.18
CA GLY A 175 13.75 3.05 -7.15
C GLY A 175 14.30 3.54 -8.49
N SER A 176 13.90 4.75 -8.86
CA SER A 176 14.53 5.52 -9.90
C SER A 176 15.00 6.83 -9.28
N ASP A 177 16.22 7.27 -9.61
CA ASP A 177 16.74 8.57 -9.18
C ASP A 177 16.04 9.75 -9.86
N ASN A 178 15.15 9.46 -10.81
CA ASN A 178 14.38 10.48 -11.51
C ASN A 178 13.35 11.14 -10.58
N PRO A 179 13.39 12.47 -10.46
CA PRO A 179 12.41 13.16 -9.62
C PRO A 179 11.00 13.05 -10.21
N GLY A 180 10.01 12.98 -9.34
CA GLY A 180 8.63 12.91 -9.77
C GLY A 180 7.65 12.70 -8.62
N LEU A 181 6.40 12.53 -9.01
CA LEU A 181 5.30 12.15 -8.14
C LEU A 181 4.65 10.87 -8.68
N HIS A 182 4.71 9.83 -7.90
CA HIS A 182 4.09 8.54 -8.22
C HIS A 182 2.88 8.33 -7.31
N LEU A 183 1.71 8.14 -7.90
CA LEU A 183 0.46 7.87 -7.19
C LEU A 183 -0.07 6.50 -7.64
N THR A 184 -0.05 5.54 -6.72
CA THR A 184 -0.61 4.20 -6.95
C THR A 184 -1.93 4.06 -6.21
N SER A 185 -2.97 3.56 -6.91
CA SER A 185 -4.25 3.19 -6.32
C SER A 185 -4.52 1.71 -6.56
N LEU A 186 -4.30 0.89 -5.52
CA LEU A 186 -4.56 -0.54 -5.53
C LEU A 186 -5.93 -0.79 -4.91
N GLN A 187 -6.86 -1.31 -5.71
CA GLN A 187 -8.23 -1.54 -5.26
C GLN A 187 -8.73 -2.91 -5.68
N GLY A 188 -9.55 -3.52 -4.84
CA GLY A 188 -10.05 -4.82 -5.21
C GLY A 188 -11.11 -5.39 -4.29
N ARG A 189 -11.61 -6.54 -4.73
CA ARG A 189 -12.53 -7.37 -4.00
C ARG A 189 -11.98 -8.78 -3.88
N VAL A 190 -12.10 -9.34 -2.69
CA VAL A 190 -11.85 -10.76 -2.42
C VAL A 190 -13.19 -11.38 -2.05
N ALA A 191 -13.75 -12.14 -2.99
CA ALA A 191 -15.11 -12.65 -2.90
C ALA A 191 -15.23 -13.81 -1.90
N GLN A 192 -16.45 -14.37 -1.75
CA GLN A 192 -16.74 -15.43 -0.78
C GLN A 192 -15.77 -16.61 -0.88
N GLY A 193 -15.17 -16.99 0.27
CA GLY A 193 -14.25 -18.12 0.39
C GLY A 193 -12.94 -17.98 -0.38
N ALA A 194 -12.69 -16.83 -0.99
CA ALA A 194 -11.47 -16.58 -1.75
C ALA A 194 -10.30 -16.21 -0.83
N ARG A 195 -9.09 -16.45 -1.30
CA ARG A 195 -7.85 -16.17 -0.59
C ARG A 195 -6.91 -15.32 -1.42
N LEU A 196 -6.36 -14.27 -0.82
CA LEU A 196 -5.36 -13.42 -1.45
C LEU A 196 -4.12 -13.32 -0.56
N LYS A 197 -2.96 -13.64 -1.14
CA LYS A 197 -1.64 -13.35 -0.58
C LYS A 197 -1.03 -12.21 -1.40
N LEU A 198 -0.82 -11.07 -0.76
CA LEU A 198 -0.30 -9.86 -1.41
C LEU A 198 1.01 -9.44 -0.76
N VAL A 199 2.08 -9.40 -1.51
CA VAL A 199 3.38 -8.89 -1.08
C VAL A 199 3.71 -7.64 -1.87
N LEU A 200 4.05 -6.58 -1.15
CA LEU A 200 4.43 -5.29 -1.69
C LEU A 200 5.85 -4.94 -1.22
N LEU A 201 6.78 -4.80 -2.14
CA LEU A 201 8.14 -4.38 -1.85
C LEU A 201 8.41 -3.01 -2.47
N HIS A 202 8.66 -2.04 -1.63
CA HIS A 202 9.01 -0.68 -2.03
C HIS A 202 10.49 -0.42 -1.74
N GLN A 203 11.28 -0.22 -2.80
CA GLN A 203 12.71 0.08 -2.71
C GLN A 203 13.00 1.50 -3.19
N GLY A 204 13.28 2.40 -2.25
CA GLY A 204 13.94 3.68 -2.40
C GLY A 204 13.68 4.45 -3.69
N LEU A 205 12.49 5.01 -3.88
CA LEU A 205 12.24 5.92 -5.00
C LEU A 205 12.84 7.29 -4.71
N GLY A 206 13.61 7.85 -5.64
CA GLY A 206 14.05 9.25 -5.62
C GLY A 206 12.91 10.24 -5.79
N SER A 207 11.71 9.75 -6.11
CA SER A 207 10.45 10.49 -6.22
C SER A 207 9.64 10.48 -4.92
N HIS A 208 8.60 11.31 -4.88
CA HIS A 208 7.54 11.20 -3.88
C HIS A 208 6.58 10.11 -4.32
N HIS A 209 6.32 9.14 -3.46
CA HIS A 209 5.40 8.05 -3.77
C HIS A 209 4.25 8.02 -2.77
N ARG A 210 3.01 7.97 -3.29
CA ARG A 210 1.83 7.71 -2.49
C ARG A 210 1.15 6.46 -3.00
N ILE A 211 0.98 5.48 -2.11
CA ILE A 211 0.24 4.25 -2.36
C ILE A 211 -1.04 4.27 -1.54
N SER A 212 -2.17 4.09 -2.19
CA SER A 212 -3.45 3.84 -1.53
C SER A 212 -3.90 2.42 -1.86
N SER A 213 -4.21 1.61 -0.85
CA SER A 213 -4.78 0.27 -1.02
C SER A 213 -6.14 0.21 -0.36
N SER A 214 -7.13 -0.40 -1.03
CA SER A 214 -8.46 -0.65 -0.48
C SER A 214 -9.00 -1.97 -0.98
N LEU A 215 -9.26 -2.90 -0.05
CA LEU A 215 -9.78 -4.23 -0.35
C LEU A 215 -11.08 -4.50 0.43
N GLU A 216 -12.10 -4.97 -0.29
CA GLU A 216 -13.36 -5.43 0.30
C GLU A 216 -13.37 -6.95 0.38
N LEU A 217 -13.70 -7.49 1.56
CA LEU A 217 -13.71 -8.92 1.85
C LEU A 217 -15.13 -9.45 1.98
N GLY A 218 -15.43 -10.46 1.16
CA GLY A 218 -16.65 -11.23 1.21
C GLY A 218 -16.68 -12.26 2.37
N ARG A 219 -17.75 -13.04 2.44
CA ARG A 219 -17.93 -14.10 3.46
C ARG A 219 -16.78 -15.09 3.42
N ASP A 220 -16.21 -15.39 4.59
CA ASP A 220 -15.12 -16.36 4.77
C ASP A 220 -13.90 -16.12 3.86
N ALA A 221 -13.77 -14.89 3.34
CA ALA A 221 -12.60 -14.48 2.56
C ALA A 221 -11.39 -14.24 3.47
N SER A 222 -10.20 -14.53 2.98
CA SER A 222 -8.95 -14.33 3.72
C SER A 222 -7.94 -13.55 2.90
N VAL A 223 -7.38 -12.51 3.50
CA VAL A 223 -6.32 -11.69 2.89
C VAL A 223 -5.12 -11.64 3.82
N GLU A 224 -3.95 -11.93 3.26
CA GLU A 224 -2.66 -11.74 3.92
C GLU A 224 -1.84 -10.73 3.12
N VAL A 225 -1.56 -9.58 3.72
CA VAL A 225 -0.74 -8.51 3.14
C VAL A 225 0.58 -8.45 3.88
N PHE A 226 1.67 -8.47 3.14
CA PHE A 226 3.02 -8.22 3.66
C PHE A 226 3.66 -7.08 2.87
N CYS A 227 4.07 -6.03 3.57
CA CYS A 227 4.72 -4.88 2.95
C CYS A 227 6.12 -4.67 3.52
N ALA A 228 7.09 -4.48 2.63
CA ALA A 228 8.43 -4.05 3.00
C ALA A 228 8.70 -2.66 2.42
N TRP A 229 8.97 -1.69 3.29
CA TRP A 229 9.26 -0.30 2.97
C TRP A 229 10.73 -0.03 3.22
N LEU A 230 11.53 -0.11 2.17
CA LEU A 230 12.98 -0.02 2.25
C LEU A 230 13.49 1.30 1.67
N GLY A 231 13.09 2.40 2.32
CA GLY A 231 13.49 3.74 1.95
C GLY A 231 12.55 4.45 0.97
N GLY A 232 13.00 5.60 0.51
CA GLY A 232 12.26 6.51 -0.35
C GLY A 232 12.32 7.93 0.19
N LYS A 233 12.49 8.92 -0.68
CA LYS A 233 12.63 10.31 -0.26
C LYS A 233 11.44 10.77 0.57
N TRP A 234 10.23 10.44 0.08
CA TRP A 234 8.97 10.70 0.77
C TRP A 234 7.92 9.70 0.32
N THR A 235 7.56 8.81 1.21
CA THR A 235 6.58 7.77 0.95
C THR A 235 5.37 7.95 1.86
N VAL A 236 4.18 7.89 1.29
CA VAL A 236 2.91 7.85 2.02
C VAL A 236 2.16 6.60 1.60
N ALA A 237 1.84 5.75 2.55
CA ALA A 237 1.09 4.53 2.31
C ALA A 237 -0.22 4.55 3.09
N ARG A 238 -1.32 4.23 2.43
CA ARG A 238 -2.63 4.05 3.06
C ARG A 238 -3.20 2.71 2.73
N PHE A 239 -3.54 1.95 3.75
CA PHE A 239 -4.17 0.65 3.64
C PHE A 239 -5.57 0.71 4.25
N GLY A 240 -6.56 0.25 3.49
CA GLY A 240 -7.94 0.12 3.93
C GLY A 240 -8.45 -1.30 3.68
N ALA A 241 -9.06 -1.90 4.69
CA ALA A 241 -9.76 -3.17 4.55
C ALA A 241 -11.19 -3.04 5.09
N GLU A 242 -12.15 -3.53 4.31
CA GLU A 242 -13.56 -3.62 4.69
C GLU A 242 -13.95 -5.09 4.83
N LEU A 243 -14.13 -5.55 6.07
CA LEU A 243 -14.61 -6.89 6.39
C LEU A 243 -16.14 -6.84 6.46
N SER A 244 -16.77 -6.79 5.29
CA SER A 244 -18.21 -6.52 5.14
C SER A 244 -19.10 -7.73 5.39
N GLN A 245 -18.53 -8.94 5.44
CA GLN A 245 -19.28 -10.20 5.56
C GLN A 245 -18.72 -11.11 6.67
N PRO A 246 -19.57 -11.98 7.25
CA PRO A 246 -19.13 -12.88 8.32
C PRO A 246 -17.96 -13.79 7.94
N GLY A 247 -17.07 -14.05 8.90
CA GLY A 247 -15.93 -14.94 8.75
C GLY A 247 -14.76 -14.36 7.98
N ALA A 248 -14.84 -13.11 7.51
CA ALA A 248 -13.74 -12.47 6.79
C ALA A 248 -12.51 -12.28 7.70
N SER A 249 -11.31 -12.52 7.16
CA SER A 249 -10.04 -12.46 7.88
C SER A 249 -9.02 -11.58 7.16
N TRP A 250 -8.41 -10.67 7.91
CA TRP A 250 -7.37 -9.76 7.45
C TRP A 250 -6.11 -9.90 8.28
N ARG A 251 -4.99 -10.20 7.64
CA ARG A 251 -3.67 -10.16 8.26
C ARG A 251 -2.79 -9.18 7.50
N GLU A 252 -2.23 -8.22 8.21
CA GLU A 252 -1.40 -7.17 7.64
C GLU A 252 -0.08 -7.09 8.39
N THR A 253 1.04 -7.04 7.65
CA THR A 253 2.38 -6.98 8.21
C THR A 253 3.18 -5.92 7.49
N HIS A 254 3.77 -4.97 8.22
CA HIS A 254 4.64 -3.95 7.66
C HIS A 254 6.02 -4.00 8.29
N LEU A 255 7.02 -4.25 7.45
CA LEU A 255 8.41 -4.09 7.75
C LEU A 255 8.89 -2.74 7.21
N ILE A 256 9.35 -1.86 8.09
CA ILE A 256 9.75 -0.50 7.74
C ILE A 256 11.23 -0.31 8.09
N SER A 257 12.02 0.15 7.11
CA SER A 257 13.40 0.58 7.34
C SER A 257 13.62 1.93 6.66
N THR A 258 13.87 2.97 7.47
CA THR A 258 14.16 4.33 7.00
C THR A 258 15.52 4.77 7.47
N ALA A 259 16.26 5.50 6.62
CA ALA A 259 17.59 6.00 6.92
C ALA A 259 17.83 7.41 6.36
N GLY A 260 18.90 8.06 6.80
CA GLY A 260 19.29 9.38 6.30
C GLY A 260 18.20 10.42 6.54
N ARG A 261 17.57 10.95 5.49
CA ARG A 261 16.49 11.96 5.55
C ARG A 261 15.19 11.45 4.92
N GLU A 262 15.02 10.14 4.87
CA GLU A 262 13.83 9.49 4.34
C GLU A 262 12.61 9.77 5.24
N HIS A 263 11.45 9.83 4.62
CA HIS A 263 10.18 10.04 5.31
C HIS A 263 9.16 8.99 4.88
N LEU A 264 8.60 8.28 5.85
CA LEU A 264 7.47 7.37 5.64
C LEU A 264 6.30 7.76 6.54
N ASP A 265 5.10 7.84 5.97
CA ASP A 265 3.81 8.04 6.67
C ASP A 265 2.87 6.90 6.26
N LEU A 266 2.68 5.93 7.16
CA LEU A 266 1.83 4.77 6.96
C LEU A 266 0.54 4.91 7.79
N ASP A 267 -0.61 4.77 7.12
CA ASP A 267 -1.94 4.77 7.73
C ASP A 267 -2.65 3.46 7.35
N SER A 268 -2.99 2.63 8.33
CA SER A 268 -3.76 1.39 8.15
C SER A 268 -5.11 1.50 8.85
N GLN A 269 -6.19 1.22 8.14
CA GLN A 269 -7.55 1.28 8.64
C GLN A 269 -8.31 0.01 8.29
N VAL A 270 -8.73 -0.74 9.30
CA VAL A 270 -9.55 -1.93 9.12
C VAL A 270 -10.92 -1.70 9.72
N ARG A 271 -11.96 -1.79 8.88
CA ARG A 271 -13.35 -1.74 9.31
C ARG A 271 -13.95 -3.13 9.33
N MET A 272 -14.38 -3.56 10.51
CA MET A 272 -15.02 -4.84 10.76
C MET A 272 -16.50 -4.59 10.90
N ALA A 273 -17.29 -4.94 9.86
CA ALA A 273 -18.72 -4.63 9.76
C ALA A 273 -19.62 -5.86 9.91
N ALA A 274 -19.05 -7.03 10.20
CA ALA A 274 -19.78 -8.28 10.32
C ALA A 274 -19.23 -9.16 11.45
N LYS A 275 -20.04 -10.09 11.93
CA LYS A 275 -19.67 -11.03 12.99
C LYS A 275 -18.60 -12.05 12.58
N HIS A 276 -17.88 -12.56 13.58
CA HIS A 276 -16.84 -13.58 13.41
C HIS A 276 -15.72 -13.15 12.47
N THR A 277 -15.45 -11.85 12.38
CA THR A 277 -14.33 -11.32 11.59
C THR A 277 -13.05 -11.30 12.42
N HIS A 278 -11.92 -11.37 11.72
CA HIS A 278 -10.60 -11.36 12.36
C HIS A 278 -9.69 -10.34 11.68
N SER A 279 -8.97 -9.54 12.49
CA SER A 279 -7.94 -8.63 12.00
C SER A 279 -6.69 -8.71 12.86
N ASP A 280 -5.52 -8.83 12.23
CA ASP A 280 -4.21 -8.87 12.92
C ASP A 280 -3.21 -8.01 12.13
N ILE A 281 -2.85 -6.85 12.69
CA ILE A 281 -1.88 -5.90 12.11
C ILE A 281 -0.59 -5.93 12.92
N GLN A 282 0.54 -6.17 12.26
CA GLN A 282 1.86 -6.07 12.89
C GLN A 282 2.78 -5.16 12.11
N VAL A 283 3.40 -4.22 12.83
CA VAL A 283 4.35 -3.27 12.27
C VAL A 283 5.65 -3.32 13.06
N LYS A 284 6.77 -3.39 12.36
CA LYS A 284 8.09 -3.11 12.96
C LYS A 284 8.83 -2.09 12.12
N THR A 285 9.31 -1.09 12.82
CA THR A 285 10.04 0.03 12.22
C THR A 285 11.46 0.08 12.76
N VAL A 286 12.43 0.12 11.86
CA VAL A 286 13.81 0.51 12.17
C VAL A 286 14.06 1.86 11.50
N ALA A 287 14.55 2.83 12.27
CA ALA A 287 14.77 4.16 11.76
C ALA A 287 16.15 4.68 12.17
N ASP A 288 16.89 5.25 11.23
CA ASP A 288 18.26 5.73 11.38
C ASP A 288 18.49 7.12 10.80
N GLY A 289 19.58 7.79 11.21
CA GLY A 289 19.97 9.12 10.75
C GLY A 289 19.01 10.22 11.23
N ASP A 290 18.58 11.06 10.30
CA ASP A 290 17.57 12.12 10.51
C ASP A 290 16.23 11.73 9.87
N SER A 291 15.97 10.42 9.72
CA SER A 291 14.76 9.91 9.08
C SER A 291 13.53 10.08 9.96
N ARG A 292 12.37 10.01 9.34
CA ARG A 292 11.09 10.07 10.03
C ARG A 292 10.16 8.95 9.57
N ALA A 293 9.65 8.18 10.53
CA ALA A 293 8.62 7.18 10.32
C ALA A 293 7.38 7.51 11.14
N ILE A 294 6.20 7.46 10.53
CA ILE A 294 4.92 7.66 11.21
C ILE A 294 4.06 6.45 10.90
N PHE A 295 3.51 5.83 11.92
CA PHE A 295 2.48 4.81 11.78
C PHE A 295 1.20 5.26 12.48
N THR A 296 0.09 5.22 11.75
CA THR A 296 -1.26 5.35 12.28
C THR A 296 -2.02 4.09 11.97
N GLY A 297 -2.52 3.39 12.99
CA GLY A 297 -3.34 2.20 12.82
C GLY A 297 -4.71 2.43 13.47
N ASN A 298 -5.81 2.10 12.77
CA ASN A 298 -7.14 2.17 13.34
C ASN A 298 -7.94 0.90 13.04
N LEU A 299 -8.43 0.25 14.12
CA LEU A 299 -9.33 -0.88 14.06
C LEU A 299 -10.73 -0.41 14.46
N LEU A 300 -11.66 -0.40 13.52
CA LEU A 300 -13.06 -0.03 13.76
C LEU A 300 -13.95 -1.27 13.77
N MET A 301 -14.49 -1.62 14.92
CA MET A 301 -15.45 -2.71 15.10
C MET A 301 -16.86 -2.13 15.20
N GLU A 302 -17.65 -2.29 14.13
CA GLU A 302 -19.04 -1.82 14.08
C GLU A 302 -19.94 -2.66 15.00
N SER A 303 -21.16 -2.21 15.26
CA SER A 303 -22.12 -2.87 16.16
C SER A 303 -22.41 -4.33 15.79
N GLU A 304 -22.34 -4.66 14.52
CA GLU A 304 -22.58 -6.00 13.97
C GLU A 304 -21.36 -6.93 14.07
N ALA A 305 -20.19 -6.42 14.45
CA ALA A 305 -18.93 -7.17 14.55
C ALA A 305 -18.83 -8.04 15.81
N VAL A 306 -19.94 -8.62 16.27
CA VAL A 306 -19.97 -9.49 17.46
C VAL A 306 -19.13 -10.76 17.24
N GLN A 307 -18.48 -11.24 18.31
CA GLN A 307 -17.59 -12.42 18.30
C GLN A 307 -16.43 -12.30 17.30
N SER A 308 -15.96 -11.07 17.11
CA SER A 308 -14.81 -10.75 16.27
C SER A 308 -13.57 -10.47 17.11
N GLU A 309 -12.42 -10.62 16.49
CA GLU A 309 -11.12 -10.42 17.14
C GLU A 309 -10.27 -9.42 16.35
N ALA A 310 -9.66 -8.43 17.02
CA ALA A 310 -8.88 -7.38 16.41
C ALA A 310 -7.59 -7.11 17.20
N TYR A 311 -6.44 -7.27 16.56
CA TYR A 311 -5.13 -7.07 17.17
C TYR A 311 -4.29 -6.12 16.34
N LEU A 312 -3.58 -5.20 17.01
CA LEU A 312 -2.63 -4.30 16.38
C LEU A 312 -1.39 -4.19 17.25
N SER A 313 -0.21 -4.39 16.67
CA SER A 313 1.06 -4.15 17.36
C SER A 313 2.02 -3.34 16.48
N ASP A 314 2.67 -2.34 17.07
CA ASP A 314 3.71 -1.53 16.44
C ASP A 314 4.93 -1.43 17.35
N HIS A 315 6.08 -1.86 16.85
CA HIS A 315 7.34 -1.81 17.55
C HIS A 315 8.38 -1.04 16.76
N VAL A 316 8.97 -0.03 17.38
CA VAL A 316 9.94 0.86 16.75
C VAL A 316 11.29 0.75 17.43
N LEU A 317 12.34 0.58 16.64
CA LEU A 317 13.73 0.63 17.04
C LEU A 317 14.41 1.86 16.41
N LEU A 318 14.85 2.79 17.27
CA LEU A 318 15.58 3.99 16.84
C LEU A 318 17.08 3.74 16.94
N LEU A 319 17.79 3.95 15.83
CA LEU A 319 19.24 3.74 15.77
C LEU A 319 20.07 5.00 16.00
N SER A 320 19.49 6.18 15.82
CA SER A 320 20.17 7.47 15.91
C SER A 320 19.37 8.50 16.70
N LYS A 321 20.05 9.46 17.33
CA LYS A 321 19.40 10.52 18.12
C LYS A 321 18.60 11.52 17.29
N GLY A 322 18.89 11.68 16.00
CA GLY A 322 18.19 12.56 15.07
C GLY A 322 16.88 11.99 14.54
N THR A 323 16.71 10.69 14.68
CA THR A 323 15.56 9.94 14.16
C THR A 323 14.29 10.27 14.93
N ARG A 324 13.18 10.32 14.20
CA ARG A 324 11.86 10.46 14.80
C ARG A 324 10.91 9.37 14.31
N ALA A 325 10.22 8.74 15.24
CA ALA A 325 9.11 7.84 14.94
C ALA A 325 7.89 8.20 15.80
N ASP A 326 6.74 8.24 15.16
CA ASP A 326 5.45 8.48 15.81
C ASP A 326 4.57 7.23 15.60
N SER A 327 4.13 6.57 16.67
CA SER A 327 3.22 5.41 16.66
C SER A 327 1.87 5.82 17.24
N ILE A 328 0.80 5.70 16.44
CA ILE A 328 -0.53 6.22 16.78
C ILE A 328 -1.58 5.11 16.56
N PRO A 329 -1.63 4.10 17.45
CA PRO A 329 -2.66 3.07 17.35
C PRO A 329 -4.01 3.58 17.85
N GLY A 330 -5.07 3.25 17.11
CA GLY A 330 -6.46 3.56 17.43
C GLY A 330 -7.31 2.28 17.47
N LEU A 331 -8.30 2.28 18.37
CA LEU A 331 -9.25 1.18 18.51
C LEU A 331 -10.64 1.77 18.84
N GLU A 332 -11.57 1.59 17.91
CA GLU A 332 -12.95 2.03 18.06
C GLU A 332 -13.87 0.80 18.12
N ILE A 333 -14.49 0.54 19.27
CA ILE A 333 -15.33 -0.64 19.48
C ILE A 333 -16.78 -0.18 19.73
N LYS A 334 -17.68 -0.55 18.84
CA LYS A 334 -19.13 -0.34 18.96
C LYS A 334 -19.86 -1.63 19.27
N ALA A 335 -19.25 -2.79 18.99
CA ALA A 335 -19.83 -4.11 19.24
C ALA A 335 -19.62 -4.56 20.69
N ALA A 336 -20.56 -5.37 21.19
CA ALA A 336 -20.38 -6.16 22.40
C ALA A 336 -19.78 -7.55 22.06
N ASP A 337 -19.20 -8.25 23.05
CA ASP A 337 -18.65 -9.61 22.91
C ASP A 337 -17.58 -9.69 21.80
N VAL A 338 -16.50 -8.92 21.97
CA VAL A 338 -15.35 -8.93 21.09
C VAL A 338 -14.05 -9.08 21.87
N LYS A 339 -12.98 -9.51 21.20
CA LYS A 339 -11.63 -9.46 21.73
C LYS A 339 -10.83 -8.45 20.91
N ALA A 340 -10.26 -7.47 21.57
CA ALA A 340 -9.47 -6.47 20.88
C ALA A 340 -8.32 -5.97 21.75
N SER A 341 -7.17 -5.76 21.14
CA SER A 341 -6.03 -5.13 21.81
C SER A 341 -5.15 -4.38 20.83
N HIS A 342 -4.46 -3.36 21.33
CA HIS A 342 -3.36 -2.75 20.64
C HIS A 342 -2.14 -2.62 21.56
N ALA A 343 -0.94 -2.64 20.96
CA ALA A 343 0.32 -2.40 21.65
C ALA A 343 1.23 -1.52 20.80
N ALA A 344 1.95 -0.61 21.44
CA ALA A 344 2.95 0.20 20.77
C ALA A 344 4.18 0.34 21.67
N SER A 345 5.36 0.26 21.07
CA SER A 345 6.62 0.52 21.76
C SER A 345 7.60 1.27 20.86
N VAL A 346 8.28 2.24 21.43
CA VAL A 346 9.35 2.98 20.78
C VAL A 346 10.58 2.89 21.70
N GLY A 347 11.64 2.29 21.22
CA GLY A 347 12.89 2.10 21.97
C GLY A 347 14.13 2.46 21.16
N GLN A 348 15.23 2.64 21.84
CA GLN A 348 16.57 2.72 21.24
C GLN A 348 17.24 1.36 21.35
N VAL A 349 18.36 1.18 20.64
CA VAL A 349 19.21 0.00 20.81
C VAL A 349 19.68 -0.05 22.28
N ASP A 350 19.52 -1.21 22.89
CA ASP A 350 19.91 -1.46 24.26
C ASP A 350 21.44 -1.46 24.39
N GLU A 351 21.98 -0.55 25.20
CA GLU A 351 23.42 -0.42 25.42
C GLU A 351 24.02 -1.66 26.11
N GLU A 352 23.25 -2.35 26.96
CA GLU A 352 23.72 -3.59 27.58
C GLU A 352 23.82 -4.74 26.57
N GLN A 353 22.88 -4.84 25.67
CA GLN A 353 22.93 -5.80 24.57
C GLN A 353 24.11 -5.49 23.63
N MET A 354 24.34 -4.23 23.30
CA MET A 354 25.48 -3.80 22.51
C MET A 354 26.79 -4.19 23.20
N PHE A 355 26.96 -3.81 24.47
CA PHE A 355 28.15 -4.15 25.24
C PHE A 355 28.39 -5.66 25.32
N TYR A 356 27.32 -6.45 25.52
CA TYR A 356 27.44 -7.91 25.55
C TYR A 356 27.97 -8.46 24.22
N LEU A 357 27.43 -8.04 23.10
CA LEU A 357 27.86 -8.48 21.76
C LEU A 357 29.31 -8.07 21.47
N GLU A 358 29.68 -6.82 21.79
CA GLU A 358 31.05 -6.32 21.65
C GLU A 358 32.05 -7.09 22.56
N SER A 359 31.65 -7.44 23.78
CA SER A 359 32.47 -8.24 24.68
C SER A 359 32.71 -9.68 24.17
N ARG A 360 31.86 -10.14 23.24
CA ARG A 360 32.00 -11.42 22.54
C ARG A 360 32.82 -11.32 21.23
N GLY A 361 33.35 -10.13 20.92
CA GLY A 361 34.27 -9.90 19.82
C GLY A 361 33.62 -9.37 18.52
N LEU A 362 32.34 -9.02 18.55
CA LEU A 362 31.70 -8.37 17.44
C LEU A 362 32.12 -6.90 17.37
N ALA A 363 32.40 -6.39 16.16
CA ALA A 363 32.57 -4.96 15.97
C ALA A 363 31.22 -4.23 16.20
N THR A 364 31.28 -2.96 16.65
CA THR A 364 30.07 -2.16 16.95
C THR A 364 29.06 -2.17 15.81
N ALA A 365 29.52 -2.04 14.58
CA ALA A 365 28.63 -2.07 13.38
C ALA A 365 27.98 -3.46 13.19
N GLU A 366 28.72 -4.55 13.43
CA GLU A 366 28.20 -5.91 13.33
C GLU A 366 27.19 -6.22 14.44
N ALA A 367 27.48 -5.79 15.67
CA ALA A 367 26.57 -5.94 16.80
C ALA A 367 25.25 -5.22 16.55
N ARG A 368 25.32 -3.96 16.09
CA ARG A 368 24.15 -3.17 15.71
C ARG A 368 23.34 -3.85 14.59
N ARG A 369 24.01 -4.30 13.54
CA ARG A 369 23.37 -5.01 12.42
C ARG A 369 22.64 -6.27 12.91
N LEU A 370 23.26 -7.06 13.75
CA LEU A 370 22.66 -8.26 14.31
C LEU A 370 21.37 -7.95 15.08
N ILE A 371 21.39 -6.93 15.95
CA ILE A 371 20.20 -6.51 16.71
C ILE A 371 19.06 -6.11 15.76
N VAL A 372 19.35 -5.34 14.70
CA VAL A 372 18.35 -4.91 13.73
C VAL A 372 17.76 -6.09 12.95
N VAL A 373 18.62 -7.00 12.47
CA VAL A 373 18.17 -8.18 11.71
C VAL A 373 17.27 -9.03 12.59
N VAL A 374 17.70 -9.37 13.81
CA VAL A 374 16.90 -10.17 14.76
C VAL A 374 15.58 -9.48 15.11
N PHE A 375 15.60 -8.15 15.29
CA PHE A 375 14.38 -7.40 15.56
C PHE A 375 13.36 -7.54 14.42
N LEU A 376 13.79 -7.49 13.17
CA LEU A 376 12.91 -7.58 11.98
C LEU A 376 12.55 -9.03 11.61
N GLU A 377 13.41 -10.01 11.95
CA GLU A 377 13.28 -11.41 11.52
C GLU A 377 11.93 -12.04 11.86
N SER A 378 11.40 -11.75 13.06
CA SER A 378 10.09 -12.28 13.46
C SER A 378 8.92 -11.83 12.55
N LEU A 379 9.07 -10.73 11.79
CA LEU A 379 8.09 -10.36 10.77
C LEU A 379 8.29 -11.15 9.48
N LEU A 380 9.52 -11.53 9.14
CA LEU A 380 9.78 -12.33 7.94
C LEU A 380 9.11 -13.71 8.01
N GLU A 381 8.95 -14.27 9.22
CA GLU A 381 8.20 -15.50 9.45
C GLU A 381 6.71 -15.36 9.10
N ARG A 382 6.18 -14.13 9.12
CA ARG A 382 4.79 -13.82 8.75
C ARG A 382 4.60 -13.61 7.25
N ALA A 383 5.68 -13.57 6.47
CA ALA A 383 5.57 -13.39 5.04
C ALA A 383 4.76 -14.55 4.41
N PRO A 384 3.68 -14.24 3.67
CA PRO A 384 2.80 -15.27 3.12
C PRO A 384 3.45 -16.07 1.99
N LEU A 385 4.62 -15.66 1.55
CA LEU A 385 5.37 -16.21 0.43
C LEU A 385 6.83 -16.44 0.84
N PRO A 386 7.35 -17.68 0.80
CA PRO A 386 8.74 -18.00 1.22
C PRO A 386 9.80 -17.16 0.52
N LEU A 387 9.60 -16.84 -0.75
CA LEU A 387 10.49 -15.99 -1.56
C LEU A 387 10.78 -14.64 -0.90
N VAL A 388 9.85 -14.11 -0.11
CA VAL A 388 10.01 -12.80 0.57
C VAL A 388 11.21 -12.82 1.49
N GLN A 389 11.43 -13.91 2.23
CA GLN A 389 12.58 -14.05 3.14
C GLN A 389 13.90 -14.02 2.35
N GLU A 390 13.97 -14.74 1.23
CA GLU A 390 15.16 -14.79 0.37
C GLU A 390 15.50 -13.43 -0.25
N ILE A 391 14.48 -12.65 -0.62
CA ILE A 391 14.67 -11.32 -1.20
C ILE A 391 15.02 -10.30 -0.13
N LEU A 392 14.34 -10.31 1.02
CA LEU A 392 14.50 -9.28 2.03
C LEU A 392 15.75 -9.43 2.88
N HIS A 393 16.22 -10.65 3.15
CA HIS A 393 17.41 -10.86 3.97
C HIS A 393 18.62 -10.07 3.48
N PRO A 394 19.08 -10.21 2.22
CA PRO A 394 20.22 -9.44 1.72
C PRO A 394 19.97 -7.94 1.64
N LEU A 395 18.72 -7.52 1.39
CA LEU A 395 18.36 -6.10 1.34
C LEU A 395 18.42 -5.44 2.72
N LEU A 396 17.98 -6.13 3.76
CA LEU A 396 18.06 -5.65 5.14
C LEU A 396 19.51 -5.58 5.61
N GLU A 397 20.32 -6.57 5.30
CA GLU A 397 21.74 -6.54 5.60
C GLU A 397 22.46 -5.35 4.96
N SER A 398 22.12 -4.99 3.74
CA SER A 398 22.72 -3.85 3.04
C SER A 398 22.29 -2.49 3.58
N LYS A 399 21.12 -2.40 4.22
CA LYS A 399 20.56 -1.15 4.76
C LYS A 399 21.10 -0.78 6.14
N VAL A 400 21.67 -1.73 6.87
CA VAL A 400 22.14 -1.56 8.25
C VAL A 400 23.69 -1.47 8.31
N SER A 401 24.34 -1.32 7.16
CA SER A 401 25.80 -1.21 7.03
C SER A 401 26.33 0.20 7.30
#